data_15fbcc06f0c1630e16665ab26058340f
#
_entry.id   15fbcc06f0c1630e16665ab26058340f
#
_cell.length_a   1.000
_cell.length_b   1.000
_cell.length_c   1.000
_cell.angle_alpha   90.00
_cell.angle_beta   90.00
_cell.angle_gamma   90.00
#
_symmetry.space_group_name_H-M   'P 1'
#
loop_
_entity.id
_entity.type
_entity.pdbx_description
1 polymer ?
#
loop_
_entity_poly.entity_id
_entity_poly.type
_entity_poly.pdbx_seq_one_letter_code
_entity_poly.pdbx_strand_id
1 'polypeptide(L)'
;MIAKPEREQIIALINREVVPAIGCTEPIAVALCVAKATETLGKRPERIKALLSANILKNAMGVGIPGTGMIGLPIAIALGALIGKSEYQLEVLKDSTPDAVAEGKKLIDSQAISIGLKENIEEKLYIEIICEADGDTATAIIACGHTNFIYVALNNQVLLNKQTTSTCNEDAKEPELNLRKVYDLSLIHISEPTRLLSIS
;
A
#
# COMPACT_ATOMS: atom_id res chain seq x y z
N MET A 1 34.54 2.90 11.15
CA MET A 1 33.96 3.72 10.05
C MET A 1 33.50 2.77 8.97
N ILE A 2 32.30 2.96 8.46
CA ILE A 2 31.72 2.15 7.36
C ILE A 2 32.38 2.57 6.06
N ALA A 3 32.79 1.61 5.23
CA ALA A 3 33.40 1.87 3.92
C ALA A 3 32.42 2.60 2.99
N LYS A 4 32.91 3.47 2.12
CA LYS A 4 32.06 4.26 1.22
C LYS A 4 31.09 3.42 0.36
N PRO A 5 31.51 2.30 -0.27
CA PRO A 5 30.60 1.46 -1.05
C PRO A 5 29.49 0.83 -0.21
N GLU A 6 29.81 0.39 1.00
CA GLU A 6 28.82 -0.19 1.93
C GLU A 6 27.83 0.86 2.43
N ARG A 7 28.31 2.09 2.70
CA ARG A 7 27.45 3.21 3.06
C ARG A 7 26.46 3.53 1.93
N GLU A 8 26.91 3.54 0.69
CA GLU A 8 26.04 3.78 -0.47
C GLU A 8 24.98 2.68 -0.63
N GLN A 9 25.34 1.42 -0.39
CA GLN A 9 24.39 0.30 -0.39
C GLN A 9 23.33 0.45 0.71
N ILE A 10 23.72 0.85 1.93
CA ILE A 10 22.80 1.06 3.05
C ILE A 10 21.86 2.24 2.75
N ILE A 11 22.38 3.34 2.20
CA ILE A 11 21.55 4.50 1.80
C ILE A 11 20.54 4.08 0.71
N ALA A 12 20.97 3.31 -0.27
CA ALA A 12 20.08 2.80 -1.31
C ALA A 12 18.98 1.88 -0.72
N LEU A 13 19.31 1.02 0.24
CA LEU A 13 18.36 0.20 0.98
C LEU A 13 17.35 1.08 1.73
N ILE A 14 17.82 2.08 2.49
CA ILE A 14 16.94 2.99 3.24
C ILE A 14 15.98 3.72 2.27
N ASN A 15 16.48 4.26 1.17
CA ASN A 15 15.65 4.96 0.20
C ASN A 15 14.61 4.05 -0.48
N ARG A 16 14.89 2.75 -0.61
CA ARG A 16 13.96 1.76 -1.13
C ARG A 16 12.88 1.39 -0.11
N GLU A 17 13.27 1.19 1.15
CA GLU A 17 12.38 0.66 2.19
C GLU A 17 11.61 1.75 2.96
N VAL A 18 12.22 2.95 3.10
CA VAL A 18 11.61 4.06 3.85
C VAL A 18 10.88 4.96 2.89
N VAL A 19 9.58 4.76 2.79
CA VAL A 19 8.67 5.57 1.97
C VAL A 19 7.70 6.36 2.87
N PRO A 20 7.34 7.60 2.52
CA PRO A 20 6.32 8.35 3.23
C PRO A 20 4.99 7.57 3.26
N ALA A 21 4.35 7.53 4.43
CA ALA A 21 3.05 6.89 4.60
C ALA A 21 2.21 7.65 5.62
N ILE A 22 0.90 7.71 5.40
CA ILE A 22 -0.05 8.30 6.34
C ILE A 22 -0.69 7.19 7.16
N GLY A 23 -0.16 6.93 8.33
CA GLY A 23 -0.63 5.90 9.24
C GLY A 23 -0.04 4.51 8.99
N CYS A 24 -0.78 3.47 9.37
CA CYS A 24 -0.35 2.09 9.23
C CYS A 24 -0.38 1.65 7.75
N THR A 25 0.68 0.99 7.30
CA THR A 25 0.88 0.67 5.88
C THR A 25 -0.11 -0.35 5.32
N GLU A 26 -0.58 -1.32 6.13
CA GLU A 26 -1.48 -2.38 5.65
C GLU A 26 -2.85 -1.84 5.18
N PRO A 27 -3.63 -1.09 6.00
CA PRO A 27 -4.91 -0.55 5.52
C PRO A 27 -4.71 0.49 4.42
N ILE A 28 -3.60 1.23 4.42
CA ILE A 28 -3.29 2.21 3.38
C ILE A 28 -2.93 1.51 2.07
N ALA A 29 -2.21 0.39 2.09
CA ALA A 29 -1.95 -0.41 0.88
C ALA A 29 -3.26 -0.99 0.30
N VAL A 30 -4.22 -1.38 1.15
CA VAL A 30 -5.55 -1.77 0.68
C VAL A 30 -6.27 -0.60 0.03
N ALA A 31 -6.27 0.60 0.65
CA ALA A 31 -6.84 1.81 0.06
C ALA A 31 -6.17 2.18 -1.28
N LEU A 32 -4.84 2.04 -1.38
CA LEU A 32 -4.08 2.25 -2.60
C LEU A 32 -4.50 1.28 -3.71
N CYS A 33 -4.69 0.01 -3.37
CA CYS A 33 -5.15 -0.99 -4.33
C CYS A 33 -6.57 -0.69 -4.82
N VAL A 34 -7.46 -0.23 -3.91
CA VAL A 34 -8.83 0.22 -4.26
C VAL A 34 -8.77 1.44 -5.17
N ALA A 35 -7.97 2.45 -4.85
CA ALA A 35 -7.80 3.63 -5.68
C ALA A 35 -7.39 3.26 -7.11
N LYS A 36 -6.41 2.35 -7.24
CA LYS A 36 -5.96 1.86 -8.55
C LYS A 36 -7.05 1.14 -9.32
N ALA A 37 -7.79 0.25 -8.67
CA ALA A 37 -8.92 -0.45 -9.30
C ALA A 37 -10.03 0.53 -9.73
N THR A 38 -10.34 1.54 -8.89
CA THR A 38 -11.34 2.57 -9.20
C THR A 38 -10.91 3.47 -10.36
N GLU A 39 -9.65 3.92 -10.37
CA GLU A 39 -9.07 4.66 -11.50
C GLU A 39 -9.12 3.86 -12.80
N THR A 40 -8.82 2.55 -12.72
CA THR A 40 -8.88 1.65 -13.88
C THR A 40 -10.32 1.47 -14.38
N LEU A 41 -11.29 1.38 -13.46
CA LEU A 41 -12.72 1.31 -13.80
C LEU A 41 -13.23 2.61 -14.45
N GLY A 42 -12.62 3.77 -14.11
CA GLY A 42 -12.97 5.08 -14.66
C GLY A 42 -14.27 5.68 -14.13
N LYS A 43 -14.90 5.05 -13.15
CA LYS A 43 -16.15 5.47 -12.53
C LYS A 43 -16.23 5.01 -11.07
N ARG A 44 -17.18 5.58 -10.30
CA ARG A 44 -17.41 5.17 -8.91
C ARG A 44 -17.91 3.72 -8.87
N PRO A 45 -17.28 2.83 -8.11
CA PRO A 45 -17.71 1.45 -8.01
C PRO A 45 -19.03 1.33 -7.23
N GLU A 46 -19.93 0.46 -7.71
CA GLU A 46 -21.16 0.05 -7.03
C GLU A 46 -20.91 -1.08 -6.04
N ARG A 47 -19.93 -1.94 -6.35
CA ARG A 47 -19.49 -3.05 -5.51
C ARG A 47 -17.98 -3.13 -5.48
N ILE A 48 -17.44 -3.41 -4.28
CA ILE A 48 -16.02 -3.57 -4.05
C ILE A 48 -15.81 -4.87 -3.29
N LYS A 49 -15.02 -5.77 -3.87
CA LYS A 49 -14.61 -7.02 -3.22
C LYS A 49 -13.11 -6.95 -2.94
N ALA A 50 -12.75 -7.10 -1.67
CA ALA A 50 -11.37 -7.17 -1.21
C ALA A 50 -11.07 -8.60 -0.77
N LEU A 51 -10.06 -9.23 -1.39
CA LEU A 51 -9.53 -10.53 -1.02
C LEU A 51 -8.10 -10.35 -0.54
N LEU A 52 -7.85 -10.67 0.73
CA LEU A 52 -6.63 -10.30 1.44
C LEU A 52 -5.94 -11.54 2.01
N SER A 53 -4.61 -11.51 2.11
CA SER A 53 -3.89 -12.50 2.91
C SER A 53 -4.26 -12.39 4.39
N ALA A 54 -4.12 -13.50 5.12
CA ALA A 54 -4.42 -13.54 6.56
C ALA A 54 -3.64 -12.49 7.35
N ASN A 55 -2.40 -12.23 6.96
CA ASN A 55 -1.54 -11.24 7.62
C ASN A 55 -2.06 -9.81 7.44
N ILE A 56 -2.42 -9.43 6.20
CA ILE A 56 -3.01 -8.12 5.92
C ILE A 56 -4.35 -7.96 6.65
N LEU A 57 -5.22 -8.96 6.58
CA LEU A 57 -6.53 -8.92 7.23
C LEU A 57 -6.39 -8.73 8.75
N LYS A 58 -5.53 -9.51 9.40
CA LYS A 58 -5.26 -9.43 10.84
C LYS A 58 -4.72 -8.06 11.25
N ASN A 59 -3.76 -7.53 10.52
CA ASN A 59 -3.07 -6.30 10.90
C ASN A 59 -3.88 -5.04 10.58
N ALA A 60 -4.74 -5.08 9.56
CA ALA A 60 -5.47 -3.89 9.12
C ALA A 60 -6.85 -3.70 9.78
N MET A 61 -7.47 -4.77 10.30
CA MET A 61 -8.85 -4.69 10.82
C MET A 61 -9.01 -3.81 12.06
N GLY A 62 -8.01 -3.75 12.94
CA GLY A 62 -8.07 -3.03 14.21
C GLY A 62 -7.38 -1.68 14.23
N VAL A 63 -6.94 -1.17 13.09
CA VAL A 63 -6.09 0.03 13.01
C VAL A 63 -6.91 1.26 12.69
N GLY A 64 -6.63 2.37 13.40
CA GLY A 64 -7.23 3.67 13.11
C GLY A 64 -6.76 4.26 11.79
N ILE A 65 -7.69 4.79 11.00
CA ILE A 65 -7.39 5.49 9.75
C ILE A 65 -7.27 6.99 10.06
N PRO A 66 -6.09 7.60 9.86
CA PRO A 66 -5.85 9.00 10.19
C PRO A 66 -6.87 9.95 9.54
N GLY A 67 -7.29 10.97 10.28
CA GLY A 67 -8.24 11.97 9.80
C GLY A 67 -9.71 11.53 9.74
N THR A 68 -10.04 10.25 10.03
CA THR A 68 -11.40 9.73 9.89
C THR A 68 -12.14 9.56 11.23
N GLY A 69 -11.42 9.39 12.34
CA GLY A 69 -11.97 8.95 13.61
C GLY A 69 -12.54 7.53 13.59
N MET A 70 -12.25 6.75 12.54
CA MET A 70 -12.72 5.39 12.34
C MET A 70 -11.57 4.39 12.27
N ILE A 71 -11.90 3.12 12.48
CA ILE A 71 -10.96 2.00 12.46
C ILE A 71 -11.31 0.99 11.37
N GLY A 72 -10.28 0.32 10.88
CA GLY A 72 -10.39 -0.88 10.06
C GLY A 72 -10.49 -0.64 8.57
N LEU A 73 -10.54 -1.77 7.89
CA LEU A 73 -10.55 -1.84 6.44
C LEU A 73 -11.76 -1.19 5.76
N PRO A 74 -13.01 -1.28 6.31
CA PRO A 74 -14.16 -0.75 5.59
C PRO A 74 -14.02 0.72 5.22
N ILE A 75 -13.58 1.57 6.14
CA ILE A 75 -13.40 3.01 5.85
C ILE A 75 -12.20 3.26 4.95
N ALA A 76 -11.10 2.51 5.08
CA ALA A 76 -9.95 2.62 4.19
C ALA A 76 -10.33 2.29 2.74
N ILE A 77 -11.11 1.22 2.53
CA ILE A 77 -11.64 0.82 1.22
C ILE A 77 -12.58 1.89 0.66
N ALA A 78 -13.53 2.37 1.48
CA ALA A 78 -14.48 3.39 1.05
C ALA A 78 -13.79 4.68 0.59
N LEU A 79 -12.83 5.16 1.37
CA LEU A 79 -12.06 6.37 1.02
C LEU A 79 -11.14 6.14 -0.17
N GLY A 80 -10.51 4.97 -0.29
CA GLY A 80 -9.73 4.60 -1.47
C GLY A 80 -10.55 4.71 -2.76
N ALA A 81 -11.84 4.31 -2.72
CA ALA A 81 -12.75 4.39 -3.86
C ALA A 81 -13.27 5.81 -4.12
N LEU A 82 -13.42 6.66 -3.10
CA LEU A 82 -14.03 7.97 -3.21
C LEU A 82 -13.05 9.08 -3.57
N ILE A 83 -11.89 9.06 -2.96
CA ILE A 83 -10.90 10.14 -3.03
C ILE A 83 -9.47 9.66 -3.30
N GLY A 84 -9.24 8.34 -3.26
CA GLY A 84 -7.90 7.80 -3.42
C GLY A 84 -7.30 8.12 -4.78
N LYS A 85 -6.01 8.54 -4.78
CA LYS A 85 -5.21 8.73 -5.98
C LYS A 85 -3.99 7.82 -5.90
N SER A 86 -3.90 6.85 -6.81
CA SER A 86 -2.83 5.83 -6.75
C SER A 86 -1.42 6.42 -6.93
N GLU A 87 -1.30 7.60 -7.55
CA GLU A 87 -0.05 8.34 -7.68
C GLU A 87 0.59 8.75 -6.34
N TYR A 88 -0.23 8.89 -5.28
CA TYR A 88 0.24 9.27 -3.95
C TYR A 88 0.80 8.09 -3.16
N GLN A 89 0.81 6.89 -3.71
CA GLN A 89 1.35 5.71 -3.06
C GLN A 89 0.76 5.51 -1.64
N LEU A 90 1.58 5.38 -0.60
CA LEU A 90 1.11 5.22 0.79
C LEU A 90 0.60 6.53 1.44
N GLU A 91 0.50 7.62 0.69
CA GLU A 91 -0.22 8.84 1.07
C GLU A 91 -1.58 8.96 0.38
N VAL A 92 -2.11 7.86 -0.19
CA VAL A 92 -3.33 7.79 -1.03
C VAL A 92 -4.55 8.47 -0.41
N LEU A 93 -4.65 8.57 0.91
CA LEU A 93 -5.75 9.19 1.65
C LEU A 93 -5.42 10.60 2.18
N LYS A 94 -4.34 11.25 1.74
CA LYS A 94 -3.94 12.57 2.25
C LYS A 94 -4.97 13.68 2.02
N ASP A 95 -5.79 13.55 0.99
CA ASP A 95 -6.86 14.50 0.65
C ASP A 95 -8.18 14.19 1.39
N SER A 96 -8.13 13.40 2.49
CA SER A 96 -9.32 13.04 3.26
C SER A 96 -9.97 14.26 3.91
N THR A 97 -11.28 14.40 3.71
CA THR A 97 -12.11 15.46 4.30
C THR A 97 -13.26 14.88 5.11
N PRO A 98 -13.84 15.65 6.04
CA PRO A 98 -15.03 15.20 6.79
C PRO A 98 -16.20 14.77 5.88
N ASP A 99 -16.39 15.44 4.75
CA ASP A 99 -17.44 15.10 3.78
C ASP A 99 -17.14 13.77 3.09
N ALA A 100 -15.91 13.51 2.70
CA ALA A 100 -15.48 12.22 2.14
C ALA A 100 -15.67 11.08 3.16
N VAL A 101 -15.39 11.33 4.44
CA VAL A 101 -15.64 10.37 5.52
C VAL A 101 -17.13 10.09 5.68
N ALA A 102 -17.99 11.12 5.62
CA ALA A 102 -19.44 10.96 5.69
C ALA A 102 -19.98 10.15 4.50
N GLU A 103 -19.47 10.39 3.28
CA GLU A 103 -19.81 9.57 2.10
C GLU A 103 -19.27 8.14 2.22
N GLY A 104 -18.08 7.97 2.75
CA GLY A 104 -17.49 6.65 3.02
C GLY A 104 -18.35 5.81 3.97
N LYS A 105 -18.92 6.43 5.01
CA LYS A 105 -19.89 5.76 5.90
C LYS A 105 -21.13 5.28 5.14
N LYS A 106 -21.70 6.10 4.26
CA LYS A 106 -22.87 5.70 3.44
C LYS A 106 -22.52 4.52 2.54
N LEU A 107 -21.30 4.48 1.97
CA LEU A 107 -20.86 3.36 1.14
C LEU A 107 -20.72 2.07 1.96
N ILE A 108 -20.25 2.17 3.20
CA ILE A 108 -20.17 1.03 4.13
C ILE A 108 -21.60 0.54 4.48
N ASP A 109 -22.49 1.47 4.86
CA ASP A 109 -23.88 1.17 5.26
C ASP A 109 -24.68 0.53 4.12
N SER A 110 -24.37 0.86 2.86
CA SER A 110 -24.99 0.24 1.68
C SER A 110 -24.59 -1.21 1.43
N GLN A 111 -23.67 -1.77 2.24
CA GLN A 111 -23.12 -3.11 2.07
C GLN A 111 -22.45 -3.37 0.70
N ALA A 112 -21.99 -2.31 0.05
CA ALA A 112 -21.29 -2.38 -1.22
C ALA A 112 -19.87 -2.98 -1.11
N ILE A 113 -19.32 -3.08 0.12
CA ILE A 113 -17.98 -3.55 0.39
C ILE A 113 -18.04 -4.94 1.00
N SER A 114 -17.36 -5.90 0.35
CA SER A 114 -17.15 -7.25 0.87
C SER A 114 -15.65 -7.49 1.10
N ILE A 115 -15.31 -8.02 2.27
CA ILE A 115 -13.92 -8.31 2.66
C ILE A 115 -13.81 -9.79 2.99
N GLY A 116 -12.87 -10.48 2.37
CA GLY A 116 -12.66 -11.91 2.56
C GLY A 116 -11.18 -12.29 2.61
N LEU A 117 -10.95 -13.49 3.09
CA LEU A 117 -9.64 -14.12 3.06
C LEU A 117 -9.39 -14.70 1.66
N LYS A 118 -8.19 -14.47 1.12
CA LYS A 118 -7.71 -15.17 -0.06
C LYS A 118 -7.07 -16.47 0.37
N GLU A 119 -7.66 -17.59 -0.04
CA GLU A 119 -7.15 -18.94 0.25
C GLU A 119 -6.09 -19.38 -0.77
N ASN A 120 -5.26 -20.35 -0.38
CA ASN A 120 -4.26 -21.00 -1.23
C ASN A 120 -3.22 -20.03 -1.82
N ILE A 121 -2.75 -19.06 -1.02
CA ILE A 121 -1.66 -18.17 -1.35
C ILE A 121 -0.52 -18.36 -0.34
N GLU A 122 0.73 -18.26 -0.83
CA GLU A 122 1.94 -18.34 -0.01
C GLU A 122 2.41 -16.96 0.47
N GLU A 123 2.01 -15.91 -0.23
CA GLU A 123 2.42 -14.53 0.01
C GLU A 123 1.86 -14.00 1.33
N LYS A 124 2.73 -13.55 2.21
CA LYS A 124 2.35 -12.89 3.47
C LYS A 124 1.64 -11.56 3.22
N LEU A 125 2.03 -10.86 2.16
CA LEU A 125 1.41 -9.63 1.70
C LEU A 125 0.76 -9.87 0.35
N TYR A 126 -0.58 -9.93 0.35
CA TYR A 126 -1.40 -10.06 -0.84
C TYR A 126 -2.71 -9.30 -0.65
N ILE A 127 -3.02 -8.46 -1.62
CA ILE A 127 -4.22 -7.62 -1.67
C ILE A 127 -4.77 -7.70 -3.09
N GLU A 128 -5.98 -8.21 -3.24
CA GLU A 128 -6.71 -8.26 -4.51
C GLU A 128 -8.02 -7.49 -4.36
N ILE A 129 -8.21 -6.50 -5.19
CA ILE A 129 -9.40 -5.66 -5.21
C ILE A 129 -10.10 -5.85 -6.54
N ILE A 130 -11.40 -6.08 -6.48
CA ILE A 130 -12.30 -6.15 -7.62
C ILE A 130 -13.36 -5.07 -7.43
N CYS A 131 -13.40 -4.11 -8.33
CA CYS A 131 -14.40 -3.04 -8.40
C CYS A 131 -15.34 -3.27 -9.57
N GLU A 132 -16.65 -3.16 -9.33
CA GLU A 132 -17.69 -3.37 -10.34
C GLU A 132 -18.64 -2.17 -10.39
N ALA A 133 -18.99 -1.73 -11.61
CA ALA A 133 -20.05 -0.75 -11.88
C ALA A 133 -20.54 -0.86 -13.33
N ASP A 134 -21.85 -0.74 -13.54
CA ASP A 134 -22.52 -0.77 -14.87
C ASP A 134 -22.09 -1.97 -15.75
N GLY A 135 -21.80 -3.12 -15.15
CA GLY A 135 -21.38 -4.32 -15.87
C GLY A 135 -19.89 -4.38 -16.22
N ASP A 136 -19.13 -3.31 -15.95
CA ASP A 136 -17.67 -3.30 -16.04
C ASP A 136 -17.03 -3.79 -14.74
N THR A 137 -15.87 -4.41 -14.87
CA THR A 137 -15.07 -4.94 -13.75
C THR A 137 -13.61 -4.52 -13.87
N ALA A 138 -13.07 -3.89 -12.83
CA ALA A 138 -11.66 -3.61 -12.75
C ALA A 138 -11.04 -4.40 -11.60
N THR A 139 -9.86 -4.98 -11.85
CA THR A 139 -9.11 -5.74 -10.85
C THR A 139 -7.73 -5.14 -10.70
N ALA A 140 -7.29 -4.95 -9.44
CA ALA A 140 -5.91 -4.60 -9.10
C ALA A 140 -5.39 -5.54 -8.03
N ILE A 141 -4.09 -5.91 -8.13
CA ILE A 141 -3.44 -6.79 -7.16
C ILE A 141 -2.10 -6.17 -6.75
N ILE A 142 -1.90 -6.10 -5.43
CA ILE A 142 -0.62 -5.78 -4.79
C ILE A 142 -0.10 -7.05 -4.10
N ALA A 143 1.17 -7.40 -4.33
CA ALA A 143 1.83 -8.49 -3.62
C ALA A 143 3.33 -8.21 -3.38
N CYS A 144 3.89 -8.86 -2.36
CA CYS A 144 5.31 -8.83 -1.98
C CYS A 144 5.84 -7.47 -1.47
N GLY A 145 5.09 -6.40 -1.61
CA GLY A 145 5.40 -5.05 -1.12
C GLY A 145 4.16 -4.19 -1.11
N HIS A 146 4.06 -3.23 -0.19
CA HIS A 146 2.84 -2.43 0.04
C HIS A 146 2.43 -1.53 -1.15
N THR A 147 3.33 -1.27 -2.08
CA THR A 147 3.09 -0.44 -3.28
C THR A 147 3.35 -1.19 -4.58
N ASN A 148 3.70 -2.48 -4.50
CA ASN A 148 4.06 -3.26 -5.67
C ASN A 148 2.82 -3.84 -6.35
N PHE A 149 2.32 -3.15 -7.36
CA PHE A 149 1.27 -3.67 -8.23
C PHE A 149 1.83 -4.77 -9.13
N ILE A 150 1.25 -5.97 -9.04
CA ILE A 150 1.60 -7.12 -9.87
C ILE A 150 0.59 -7.37 -10.98
N TYR A 151 -0.66 -6.96 -10.80
CA TYR A 151 -1.72 -7.17 -11.78
C TYR A 151 -2.70 -6.01 -11.78
N VAL A 152 -3.09 -5.56 -12.97
CA VAL A 152 -4.18 -4.59 -13.19
C VAL A 152 -4.91 -4.97 -14.47
N ALA A 153 -6.22 -5.05 -14.43
CA ALA A 153 -7.06 -5.37 -15.58
C ALA A 153 -8.38 -4.59 -15.56
N LEU A 154 -8.90 -4.29 -16.74
CA LEU A 154 -10.24 -3.78 -16.97
C LEU A 154 -11.01 -4.80 -17.83
N ASN A 155 -12.09 -5.35 -17.30
CA ASN A 155 -12.82 -6.44 -17.93
C ASN A 155 -11.86 -7.61 -18.29
N ASN A 156 -11.77 -7.93 -19.56
CA ASN A 156 -10.87 -8.97 -20.08
C ASN A 156 -9.53 -8.42 -20.60
N GLN A 157 -9.30 -7.09 -20.49
CA GLN A 157 -8.08 -6.47 -20.94
C GLN A 157 -7.08 -6.33 -19.78
N VAL A 158 -5.97 -7.07 -19.85
CA VAL A 158 -4.88 -6.97 -18.88
C VAL A 158 -4.01 -5.76 -19.23
N LEU A 159 -3.87 -4.82 -18.29
CA LEU A 159 -3.07 -3.59 -18.41
C LEU A 159 -1.68 -3.76 -17.79
N LEU A 160 -1.59 -4.56 -16.73
CA LEU A 160 -0.34 -4.90 -16.06
C LEU A 160 -0.39 -6.37 -15.63
N ASN A 161 0.69 -7.10 -15.91
CA ASN A 161 0.89 -8.47 -15.42
C ASN A 161 2.38 -8.72 -15.18
N LYS A 162 2.79 -8.71 -13.91
CA LYS A 162 4.15 -9.06 -13.48
C LYS A 162 4.13 -10.45 -12.86
N GLN A 163 5.04 -11.32 -13.26
CA GLN A 163 5.15 -12.65 -12.63
C GLN A 163 5.64 -12.52 -11.18
N THR A 164 4.91 -13.10 -10.25
CA THR A 164 5.13 -13.01 -8.80
C THR A 164 6.48 -13.60 -8.36
N THR A 165 6.96 -14.63 -9.05
CA THR A 165 8.21 -15.34 -8.73
C THR A 165 9.48 -14.48 -8.84
N SER A 166 9.46 -13.43 -9.64
CA SER A 166 10.61 -12.52 -9.81
C SER A 166 10.58 -11.30 -8.86
N THR A 167 9.44 -11.01 -8.24
CA THR A 167 9.27 -9.79 -7.43
C THR A 167 9.36 -10.02 -5.92
N CYS A 168 9.15 -11.26 -5.45
CA CYS A 168 9.29 -11.62 -4.03
C CYS A 168 10.72 -12.01 -3.63
N ASN A 169 11.58 -12.31 -4.62
CA ASN A 169 12.99 -12.65 -4.45
C ASN A 169 13.86 -11.63 -5.22
N GLU A 170 13.86 -10.38 -4.81
CA GLU A 170 14.97 -9.52 -5.20
C GLU A 170 16.19 -9.95 -4.36
N ASP A 171 17.02 -10.84 -4.94
CA ASP A 171 18.40 -11.13 -4.54
C ASP A 171 19.31 -9.90 -4.75
N ALA A 172 18.87 -8.72 -4.36
CA ALA A 172 19.77 -7.64 -4.07
C ALA A 172 20.55 -8.08 -2.83
N LYS A 173 21.84 -8.34 -2.98
CA LYS A 173 22.73 -8.70 -1.90
C LYS A 173 22.63 -7.63 -0.82
N GLU A 174 21.73 -7.84 0.13
CA GLU A 174 21.46 -6.86 1.19
C GLU A 174 22.72 -6.67 2.02
N PRO A 175 23.07 -5.43 2.39
CA PRO A 175 24.20 -5.19 3.27
C PRO A 175 23.93 -5.89 4.61
N GLU A 176 24.92 -6.62 5.12
CA GLU A 176 24.82 -7.25 6.43
C GLU A 176 24.75 -6.19 7.52
N LEU A 177 23.56 -5.98 8.08
CA LEU A 177 23.30 -5.03 9.15
C LEU A 177 23.46 -5.73 10.51
N ASN A 178 24.28 -5.15 11.38
CA ASN A 178 24.39 -5.53 12.79
C ASN A 178 24.29 -4.28 13.68
N LEU A 179 24.09 -4.48 14.99
CA LEU A 179 23.92 -3.38 15.94
C LEU A 179 25.07 -2.38 15.93
N ARG A 180 26.29 -2.84 15.70
CA ARG A 180 27.46 -1.96 15.64
C ARG A 180 27.41 -1.04 14.43
N LYS A 181 27.06 -1.58 13.25
CA LYS A 181 26.89 -0.78 12.03
C LYS A 181 25.76 0.22 12.15
N VAL A 182 24.62 -0.18 12.74
CA VAL A 182 23.50 0.73 13.00
C VAL A 182 23.92 1.86 13.93
N TYR A 183 24.68 1.57 14.98
CA TYR A 183 25.23 2.58 15.88
C TYR A 183 26.20 3.53 15.16
N ASP A 184 27.14 3.00 14.38
CA ASP A 184 28.08 3.82 13.61
C ASP A 184 27.38 4.71 12.58
N LEU A 185 26.28 4.24 11.96
CA LEU A 185 25.43 5.04 11.10
C LEU A 185 24.71 6.16 11.87
N SER A 186 24.20 5.88 13.06
CA SER A 186 23.52 6.89 13.88
C SER A 186 24.43 8.04 14.28
N LEU A 187 25.73 7.75 14.55
CA LEU A 187 26.74 8.77 14.87
C LEU A 187 27.02 9.69 13.66
N ILE A 188 26.95 9.18 12.43
CA ILE A 188 27.07 10.01 11.22
C ILE A 188 25.91 10.99 11.12
N HIS A 189 24.70 10.58 11.49
CA HIS A 189 23.52 11.46 11.51
C HIS A 189 23.62 12.57 12.56
N ILE A 190 24.23 12.28 13.71
CA ILE A 190 24.47 13.28 14.78
C ILE A 190 25.52 14.29 14.37
N SER A 191 26.55 13.88 13.63
CA SER A 191 27.67 14.76 13.21
C SER A 191 27.40 15.54 11.93
N GLU A 192 26.45 15.11 11.06
CA GLU A 192 26.10 15.77 9.80
C GLU A 192 24.57 15.88 9.60
N PRO A 193 23.82 16.52 10.52
CA PRO A 193 22.35 16.53 10.46
C PRO A 193 21.79 17.24 9.24
N THR A 194 22.54 18.12 8.60
CA THR A 194 22.13 18.93 7.45
C THR A 194 22.16 18.19 6.11
N ARG A 195 22.90 17.08 6.00
CA ARG A 195 23.03 16.32 4.74
C ARG A 195 21.85 15.40 4.45
N LEU A 196 21.06 15.06 5.46
CA LEU A 196 19.89 14.17 5.32
C LEU A 196 18.60 14.93 4.96
N LEU A 197 18.53 16.22 5.24
CA LEU A 197 17.42 17.09 4.84
C LEU A 197 17.46 17.48 3.36
N SER A 198 18.51 17.13 2.63
CA SER A 198 18.66 17.41 1.19
C SER A 198 18.28 16.22 0.29
N ILE A 199 17.70 15.16 0.84
CA ILE A 199 17.13 14.05 0.09
C ILE A 199 15.59 14.23 0.04
N SER A 200 15.18 15.29 -0.61
CA SER A 200 13.81 15.53 -1.06
C SER A 200 13.77 15.56 -2.58
#